data_6956438035d4c9db54f8a37c7e87fcb2
#
_entry.id   6956438035d4c9db54f8a37c7e87fcb2
#
_cell.length_a   1.000
_cell.length_b   1.000
_cell.length_c   1.000
_cell.angle_alpha   90.00
_cell.angle_beta   90.00
_cell.angle_gamma   90.00
#
_symmetry.space_group_name_H-M   'P 1'
#
loop_
_entity.id
_entity.type
_entity.pdbx_description
1 polymer ?
#
loop_
_entity_poly.entity_id
_entity_poly.type
_entity_poly.pdbx_seq_one_letter_code
_entity_poly.pdbx_strand_id
1 'polypeptide(L)'
;MASPDVTLRPVHPSDLPVFFRHMSDPESNRMAAFTAEDPTDRAHFDAHWKRVLALPDVVTRTVLADGDVVGHAAVYGEPGEREVTYFIDRYYWGRGIATAALRGLLAEVRERPLLAQTAADNTGSVRVLEKCGFKVVGEDRGFAHARGAEIDELVLRLD
;
A
#
# COMPACT_ATOMS: atom_id res chain seq x y z
N MET A 1 18.18 18.54 3.76
CA MET A 1 17.68 18.17 2.43
C MET A 1 16.19 18.36 2.34
N ALA A 2 15.72 18.91 1.25
CA ALA A 2 14.28 19.05 1.02
C ALA A 2 13.64 17.67 0.83
N SER A 3 12.42 17.50 1.32
CA SER A 3 11.62 16.30 1.06
C SER A 3 11.27 16.22 -0.43
N PRO A 4 11.19 15.03 -1.01
CA PRO A 4 10.75 14.88 -2.39
C PRO A 4 9.36 15.46 -2.61
N ASP A 5 9.11 15.98 -3.80
CA ASP A 5 7.77 16.41 -4.20
C ASP A 5 6.98 15.15 -4.58
N VAL A 6 5.95 14.84 -3.80
CA VAL A 6 5.15 13.62 -3.97
C VAL A 6 3.83 13.97 -4.64
N THR A 7 3.54 13.32 -5.76
CA THR A 7 2.29 13.48 -6.49
C THR A 7 1.66 12.12 -6.77
N LEU A 8 0.36 12.12 -7.02
CA LEU A 8 -0.41 10.94 -7.38
C LEU A 8 -1.04 11.15 -8.76
N ARG A 9 -1.12 10.09 -9.54
CA ARG A 9 -1.89 10.08 -10.79
C ARG A 9 -2.52 8.71 -11.02
N PRO A 10 -3.51 8.60 -11.91
CA PRO A 10 -4.04 7.29 -12.28
C PRO A 10 -2.94 6.35 -12.77
N VAL A 11 -3.12 5.07 -12.53
CA VAL A 11 -2.16 4.04 -12.94
C VAL A 11 -2.20 3.90 -14.46
N HIS A 12 -1.02 3.91 -15.09
CA HIS A 12 -0.85 3.61 -16.51
C HIS A 12 -0.35 2.17 -16.68
N PRO A 13 -0.69 1.48 -17.77
CA PRO A 13 -0.17 0.13 -18.02
C PRO A 13 1.35 0.05 -17.97
N SER A 14 2.06 1.12 -18.38
CA SER A 14 3.53 1.19 -18.34
C SER A 14 4.10 1.24 -16.93
N ASP A 15 3.28 1.51 -15.90
CA ASP A 15 3.71 1.51 -14.51
C ASP A 15 3.83 0.09 -13.96
N LEU A 16 3.07 -0.87 -14.51
CA LEU A 16 2.97 -2.22 -13.96
C LEU A 16 4.32 -2.95 -13.90
N PRO A 17 5.18 -2.91 -14.92
CA PRO A 17 6.51 -3.50 -14.79
C PRO A 17 7.33 -2.92 -13.64
N VAL A 18 7.18 -1.62 -13.37
CA VAL A 18 7.86 -0.95 -12.26
C VAL A 18 7.31 -1.44 -10.93
N PHE A 19 5.98 -1.52 -10.80
CA PHE A 19 5.34 -2.06 -9.59
C PHE A 19 5.75 -3.51 -9.34
N PHE A 20 5.83 -4.31 -10.40
CA PHE A 20 6.28 -5.69 -10.27
C PHE A 20 7.69 -5.78 -9.70
N ARG A 21 8.59 -4.93 -10.18
CA ARG A 21 9.96 -4.87 -9.67
C ARG A 21 9.97 -4.49 -8.18
N HIS A 22 9.19 -3.47 -7.78
CA HIS A 22 9.07 -3.08 -6.37
C HIS A 22 8.56 -4.23 -5.50
N MET A 23 7.51 -4.91 -5.97
CA MET A 23 6.83 -5.94 -5.20
C MET A 23 7.57 -7.28 -5.22
N SER A 24 8.58 -7.43 -6.08
CA SER A 24 9.42 -8.63 -6.12
C SER A 24 10.61 -8.54 -5.17
N ASP A 25 10.86 -7.38 -4.57
CA ASP A 25 11.98 -7.20 -3.64
C ASP A 25 11.77 -8.02 -2.36
N PRO A 26 12.71 -8.92 -1.99
CA PRO A 26 12.52 -9.80 -0.84
C PRO A 26 12.33 -9.05 0.49
N GLU A 27 13.07 -7.97 0.72
CA GLU A 27 12.97 -7.21 1.97
C GLU A 27 11.64 -6.47 2.06
N SER A 28 11.16 -5.90 0.95
CA SER A 28 9.86 -5.25 0.90
C SER A 28 8.73 -6.25 1.18
N ASN A 29 8.83 -7.46 0.62
CA ASN A 29 7.86 -8.52 0.86
C ASN A 29 7.87 -8.97 2.32
N ARG A 30 9.06 -9.17 2.89
CA ARG A 30 9.20 -9.56 4.28
C ARG A 30 8.53 -8.54 5.21
N MET A 31 8.75 -7.26 4.97
CA MET A 31 8.20 -6.18 5.78
C MET A 31 6.68 -6.05 5.61
N ALA A 32 6.18 -6.15 4.38
CA ALA A 32 4.75 -6.12 4.10
C ALA A 32 4.03 -7.36 4.62
N ALA A 33 4.72 -8.50 4.65
CA ALA A 33 4.30 -9.78 5.21
C ALA A 33 3.13 -10.44 4.47
N PHE A 34 2.00 -9.77 4.36
CA PHE A 34 0.78 -10.32 3.74
C PHE A 34 0.75 -10.03 2.25
N THR A 35 1.65 -10.69 1.53
CA THR A 35 1.86 -10.53 0.10
C THR A 35 1.47 -11.81 -0.67
N ALA A 36 1.62 -11.78 -2.00
CA ALA A 36 1.38 -12.94 -2.82
C ALA A 36 2.25 -14.13 -2.40
N GLU A 37 1.77 -15.35 -2.60
CA GLU A 37 2.51 -16.57 -2.27
C GLU A 37 3.85 -16.61 -2.99
N ASP A 38 3.86 -16.28 -4.28
CA ASP A 38 5.10 -16.11 -5.05
C ASP A 38 5.10 -14.70 -5.68
N PRO A 39 5.78 -13.73 -5.06
CA PRO A 39 5.83 -12.37 -5.58
C PRO A 39 6.61 -12.23 -6.88
N THR A 40 7.30 -13.27 -7.33
CA THR A 40 8.02 -13.28 -8.61
C THR A 40 7.20 -13.87 -9.76
N ASP A 41 5.99 -14.34 -9.49
CA ASP A 41 5.08 -14.87 -10.51
C ASP A 41 4.45 -13.71 -11.28
N ARG A 42 5.02 -13.41 -12.45
CA ARG A 42 4.59 -12.29 -13.29
C ARG A 42 3.18 -12.50 -13.83
N ALA A 43 2.83 -13.72 -14.19
CA ALA A 43 1.49 -14.01 -14.73
C ALA A 43 0.40 -13.75 -13.66
N HIS A 44 0.65 -14.16 -12.43
CA HIS A 44 -0.25 -13.89 -11.32
C HIS A 44 -0.38 -12.39 -11.06
N PHE A 45 0.73 -11.68 -11.07
CA PHE A 45 0.76 -10.23 -10.90
C PHE A 45 -0.06 -9.53 -11.99
N ASP A 46 0.18 -9.87 -13.24
CA ASP A 46 -0.51 -9.24 -14.37
C ASP A 46 -2.02 -9.50 -14.32
N ALA A 47 -2.43 -10.72 -13.99
CA ALA A 47 -3.85 -11.08 -13.86
C ALA A 47 -4.52 -10.31 -12.72
N HIS A 48 -3.84 -10.17 -11.58
CA HIS A 48 -4.34 -9.41 -10.44
C HIS A 48 -4.57 -7.94 -10.81
N TRP A 49 -3.58 -7.30 -11.41
CA TRP A 49 -3.69 -5.88 -11.78
C TRP A 49 -4.74 -5.63 -12.87
N LYS A 50 -4.84 -6.55 -13.84
CA LYS A 50 -5.89 -6.47 -14.86
C LYS A 50 -7.27 -6.48 -14.23
N ARG A 51 -7.48 -7.35 -13.23
CA ARG A 51 -8.75 -7.43 -12.49
C ARG A 51 -8.99 -6.16 -11.68
N VAL A 52 -8.00 -5.71 -10.93
CA VAL A 52 -8.11 -4.51 -10.08
C VAL A 52 -8.44 -3.27 -10.90
N LEU A 53 -7.75 -3.06 -12.01
CA LEU A 53 -7.96 -1.88 -12.86
C LEU A 53 -9.32 -1.90 -13.56
N ALA A 54 -9.97 -3.05 -13.67
CA ALA A 54 -11.30 -3.18 -14.26
C ALA A 54 -12.43 -2.94 -13.26
N LEU A 55 -12.15 -2.91 -11.95
CA LEU A 55 -13.16 -2.72 -10.91
C LEU A 55 -13.48 -1.23 -10.76
N PRO A 56 -14.77 -0.82 -10.95
CA PRO A 56 -15.13 0.61 -10.95
C PRO A 56 -14.99 1.28 -9.57
N ASP A 57 -15.13 0.51 -8.49
CA ASP A 57 -15.11 1.03 -7.13
C ASP A 57 -13.73 1.08 -6.50
N VAL A 58 -12.72 0.54 -7.18
CA VAL A 58 -11.34 0.56 -6.69
C VAL A 58 -10.64 1.81 -7.20
N VAL A 59 -10.08 2.58 -6.28
CA VAL A 59 -9.25 3.75 -6.62
C VAL A 59 -7.80 3.31 -6.57
N THR A 60 -7.09 3.42 -7.69
CA THR A 60 -5.65 3.10 -7.75
C THR A 60 -4.88 4.33 -8.21
N ARG A 61 -3.71 4.54 -7.60
CA ARG A 61 -2.84 5.68 -7.93
C ARG A 61 -1.39 5.22 -8.02
N THR A 62 -0.69 5.78 -9.01
CA THR A 62 0.76 5.70 -9.07
C THR A 62 1.32 6.82 -8.21
N VAL A 63 2.30 6.50 -7.37
CA VAL A 63 3.00 7.46 -6.51
C VAL A 63 4.27 7.90 -7.22
N LEU A 64 4.42 9.21 -7.39
CA LEU A 64 5.61 9.83 -7.99
C LEU A 64 6.36 10.63 -6.94
N ALA A 65 7.67 10.53 -6.94
CA ALA A 65 8.56 11.38 -6.15
C ALA A 65 9.49 12.09 -7.11
N ASP A 66 9.40 13.41 -7.18
CA ASP A 66 10.14 14.25 -8.13
C ASP A 66 10.02 13.74 -9.58
N GLY A 67 8.83 13.23 -9.94
CA GLY A 67 8.52 12.73 -11.27
C GLY A 67 8.85 11.26 -11.52
N ASP A 68 9.54 10.59 -10.60
CA ASP A 68 9.88 9.18 -10.73
C ASP A 68 8.80 8.30 -10.10
N VAL A 69 8.47 7.18 -10.74
CA VAL A 69 7.52 6.20 -10.20
C VAL A 69 8.18 5.46 -9.03
N VAL A 70 7.67 5.66 -7.82
CA VAL A 70 8.25 5.09 -6.60
C VAL A 70 7.31 4.14 -5.86
N GLY A 71 6.08 3.99 -6.34
CA GLY A 71 5.14 3.09 -5.68
C GLY A 71 3.72 3.26 -6.19
N HIS A 72 2.81 2.68 -5.43
CA HIS A 72 1.38 2.78 -5.71
C HIS A 72 0.57 2.82 -4.42
N ALA A 73 -0.68 3.27 -4.54
CA ALA A 73 -1.62 3.33 -3.43
C ALA A 73 -3.02 3.03 -3.96
N ALA A 74 -3.89 2.52 -3.10
CA ALA A 74 -5.24 2.17 -3.51
C ALA A 74 -6.23 2.24 -2.35
N VAL A 75 -7.50 2.41 -2.71
CA VAL A 75 -8.64 2.24 -1.80
C VAL A 75 -9.57 1.22 -2.45
N TYR A 76 -9.93 0.19 -1.70
CA TYR A 76 -10.75 -0.92 -2.19
C TYR A 76 -11.69 -1.44 -1.11
N GLY A 77 -12.64 -2.27 -1.50
CA GLY A 77 -13.58 -2.92 -0.58
C GLY A 77 -14.99 -2.33 -0.63
N GLU A 78 -15.86 -2.88 0.17
CA GLU A 78 -17.28 -2.49 0.23
C GLU A 78 -17.45 -1.15 0.94
N PRO A 79 -18.46 -0.35 0.55
CA PRO A 79 -18.75 0.90 1.25
C PRO A 79 -18.94 0.70 2.76
N GLY A 80 -18.29 1.56 3.54
CA GLY A 80 -18.29 1.46 5.01
C GLY A 80 -17.19 0.57 5.59
N GLU A 81 -16.56 -0.25 4.76
CA GLU A 81 -15.49 -1.17 5.16
C GLU A 81 -14.28 -1.08 4.23
N ARG A 82 -14.16 0.03 3.51
CA ARG A 82 -13.09 0.19 2.52
C ARG A 82 -11.74 0.34 3.20
N GLU A 83 -10.73 -0.25 2.58
CA GLU A 83 -9.37 -0.26 3.08
C GLU A 83 -8.44 0.55 2.19
N VAL A 84 -7.45 1.19 2.82
CA VAL A 84 -6.33 1.80 2.11
C VAL A 84 -5.15 0.85 2.11
N THR A 85 -4.39 0.88 1.02
CA THR A 85 -3.13 0.16 0.91
C THR A 85 -2.13 1.00 0.13
N TYR A 86 -0.85 0.81 0.38
CA TYR A 86 0.21 1.47 -0.35
C TYR A 86 1.47 0.61 -0.32
N PHE A 87 2.31 0.79 -1.34
CA PHE A 87 3.57 0.07 -1.45
C PHE A 87 4.59 1.03 -2.06
N ILE A 88 5.68 1.29 -1.33
CA ILE A 88 6.74 2.20 -1.77
C ILE A 88 8.03 1.39 -1.96
N ASP A 89 8.74 1.68 -3.05
CA ASP A 89 10.05 1.09 -3.32
C ASP A 89 10.98 1.27 -2.12
N ARG A 90 11.60 0.19 -1.69
CA ARG A 90 12.49 0.15 -0.52
C ARG A 90 13.58 1.23 -0.56
N TYR A 91 14.10 1.52 -1.74
CA TYR A 91 15.15 2.53 -1.89
C TYR A 91 14.69 3.95 -1.60
N TYR A 92 13.38 4.16 -1.47
CA TYR A 92 12.78 5.45 -1.15
C TYR A 92 12.22 5.52 0.28
N TRP A 93 12.42 4.48 1.08
CA TRP A 93 11.97 4.49 2.47
C TRP A 93 12.71 5.55 3.28
N GLY A 94 12.07 6.04 4.36
CA GLY A 94 12.67 7.00 5.28
C GLY A 94 12.70 8.43 4.79
N ARG A 95 11.97 8.75 3.71
CA ARG A 95 11.93 10.10 3.11
C ARG A 95 10.57 10.78 3.22
N GLY A 96 9.64 10.18 3.98
CA GLY A 96 8.29 10.75 4.14
C GLY A 96 7.36 10.54 2.95
N ILE A 97 7.75 9.74 1.96
CA ILE A 97 6.97 9.55 0.72
C ILE A 97 5.65 8.83 1.01
N ALA A 98 5.68 7.75 1.80
CA ALA A 98 4.47 7.01 2.13
C ALA A 98 3.44 7.89 2.85
N THR A 99 3.89 8.71 3.80
CA THR A 99 3.01 9.64 4.51
C THR A 99 2.39 10.67 3.56
N ALA A 100 3.21 11.26 2.68
CA ALA A 100 2.72 12.24 1.71
C ALA A 100 1.75 11.60 0.71
N ALA A 101 2.05 10.38 0.24
CA ALA A 101 1.18 9.65 -0.68
C ALA A 101 -0.16 9.34 -0.03
N LEU A 102 -0.17 8.85 1.21
CA LEU A 102 -1.40 8.53 1.92
C LEU A 102 -2.23 9.79 2.17
N ARG A 103 -1.60 10.90 2.57
CA ARG A 103 -2.31 12.18 2.71
C ARG A 103 -2.95 12.62 1.40
N GLY A 104 -2.25 12.47 0.28
CA GLY A 104 -2.78 12.78 -1.04
C GLY A 104 -3.98 11.91 -1.40
N LEU A 105 -3.88 10.61 -1.12
CA LEU A 105 -4.97 9.68 -1.35
C LEU A 105 -6.21 10.03 -0.51
N LEU A 106 -6.02 10.37 0.76
CA LEU A 106 -7.10 10.74 1.66
C LEU A 106 -7.76 12.07 1.27
N ALA A 107 -7.03 12.96 0.60
CA ALA A 107 -7.60 14.19 0.05
C ALA A 107 -8.47 13.92 -1.18
N GLU A 108 -8.14 12.91 -1.96
CA GLU A 108 -8.94 12.50 -3.13
C GLU A 108 -10.15 11.67 -2.72
N VAL A 109 -9.97 10.72 -1.79
CA VAL A 109 -11.02 9.81 -1.32
C VAL A 109 -11.48 10.27 0.05
N ARG A 110 -12.61 10.97 0.08
CA ARG A 110 -13.12 11.59 1.30
C ARG A 110 -14.12 10.74 2.07
N GLU A 111 -14.43 9.56 1.55
CA GLU A 111 -15.30 8.60 2.23
C GLU A 111 -14.70 8.20 3.59
N ARG A 112 -15.57 8.07 4.60
CA ARG A 112 -15.18 7.65 5.96
C ARG A 112 -16.25 6.69 6.50
N PRO A 113 -15.90 5.73 7.35
CA PRO A 113 -14.53 5.44 7.78
C PRO A 113 -13.73 4.74 6.71
N LEU A 114 -12.41 4.78 6.85
CA LEU A 114 -11.49 3.96 6.07
C LEU A 114 -10.69 3.09 7.04
N LEU A 115 -10.38 1.88 6.61
CA LEU A 115 -9.63 0.92 7.39
C LEU A 115 -8.25 0.70 6.78
N ALA A 116 -7.32 0.22 7.58
CA ALA A 116 -6.01 -0.23 7.13
C ALA A 116 -5.57 -1.41 7.97
N GLN A 117 -4.83 -2.32 7.37
CA GLN A 117 -4.24 -3.46 8.06
C GLN A 117 -2.74 -3.47 7.80
N THR A 118 -1.97 -3.81 8.82
CA THR A 118 -0.52 -3.92 8.69
C THR A 118 0.02 -4.94 9.69
N ALA A 119 1.11 -5.61 9.32
CA ALA A 119 1.80 -6.49 10.25
C ALA A 119 2.16 -5.69 11.51
N ALA A 120 1.95 -6.28 12.69
CA ALA A 120 2.15 -5.57 13.96
C ALA A 120 3.59 -5.12 14.16
N ASP A 121 4.55 -5.83 13.56
CA ASP A 121 5.97 -5.49 13.64
C ASP A 121 6.44 -4.53 12.53
N ASN A 122 5.56 -4.15 11.61
CA ASN A 122 5.88 -3.14 10.61
C ASN A 122 5.66 -1.74 11.21
N THR A 123 6.57 -1.34 12.08
CA THR A 123 6.46 -0.09 12.83
C THR A 123 6.45 1.13 11.93
N GLY A 124 7.14 1.08 10.79
CA GLY A 124 7.13 2.16 9.80
C GLY A 124 5.74 2.41 9.23
N SER A 125 5.03 1.34 8.87
CA SER A 125 3.66 1.45 8.34
C SER A 125 2.68 1.94 9.41
N VAL A 126 2.79 1.43 10.64
CA VAL A 126 1.95 1.90 11.75
C VAL A 126 2.13 3.40 11.95
N ARG A 127 3.38 3.87 11.94
CA ARG A 127 3.68 5.29 12.12
C ARG A 127 3.12 6.16 10.99
N VAL A 128 3.22 5.71 9.75
CA VAL A 128 2.63 6.41 8.59
C VAL A 128 1.13 6.55 8.76
N LEU A 129 0.45 5.47 9.11
CA LEU A 129 -1.00 5.47 9.32
C LEU A 129 -1.40 6.40 10.46
N GLU A 130 -0.70 6.33 11.58
CA GLU A 130 -0.99 7.18 12.74
C GLU A 130 -0.77 8.67 12.43
N LYS A 131 0.26 9.01 11.67
CA LYS A 131 0.51 10.39 11.24
C LYS A 131 -0.62 10.92 10.33
N CYS A 132 -1.32 10.04 9.64
CA CYS A 132 -2.45 10.40 8.79
C CYS A 132 -3.80 10.33 9.51
N GLY A 133 -3.79 10.12 10.83
CA GLY A 133 -4.98 10.16 11.67
C GLY A 133 -5.63 8.82 11.95
N PHE A 134 -5.10 7.73 11.43
CA PHE A 134 -5.61 6.39 11.74
C PHE A 134 -5.28 6.01 13.19
N LYS A 135 -6.19 5.27 13.82
CA LYS A 135 -6.03 4.76 15.18
C LYS A 135 -6.17 3.26 15.19
N VAL A 136 -5.37 2.58 16.01
CA VAL A 136 -5.48 1.14 16.20
C VAL A 136 -6.82 0.84 16.88
N VAL A 137 -7.63 0.02 16.23
CA VAL A 137 -8.96 -0.36 16.74
C VAL A 137 -9.06 -1.85 17.04
N GLY A 138 -8.09 -2.65 16.62
CA GLY A 138 -8.11 -4.09 16.85
C GLY A 138 -6.83 -4.76 16.43
N GLU A 139 -6.81 -6.06 16.72
CA GLU A 139 -5.74 -6.95 16.32
C GLU A 139 -6.33 -8.16 15.63
N ASP A 140 -5.57 -8.75 14.74
CA ASP A 140 -5.91 -9.97 14.04
C ASP A 140 -4.67 -10.84 13.94
N ARG A 141 -4.81 -12.03 13.42
CA ARG A 141 -3.70 -12.95 13.22
C ARG A 141 -3.96 -13.74 11.94
N GLY A 142 -2.97 -13.78 11.07
CA GLY A 142 -3.10 -14.47 9.81
C GLY A 142 -1.77 -15.02 9.30
N PHE A 143 -1.88 -15.93 8.33
CA PHE A 143 -0.69 -16.51 7.70
C PHE A 143 -0.08 -15.51 6.73
N ALA A 144 1.19 -15.18 6.95
CA ALA A 144 1.95 -14.29 6.10
C ALA A 144 2.88 -15.11 5.19
N HIS A 145 2.60 -15.14 3.91
CA HIS A 145 3.40 -15.92 2.95
C HIS A 145 4.88 -15.51 2.99
N ALA A 146 5.16 -14.21 3.10
CA ALA A 146 6.52 -13.71 3.12
C ALA A 146 7.28 -14.08 4.41
N ARG A 147 6.58 -14.50 5.45
CA ARG A 147 7.17 -14.93 6.74
C ARG A 147 7.12 -16.43 6.92
N GLY A 148 6.32 -17.14 6.13
CA GLY A 148 6.11 -18.57 6.27
C GLY A 148 5.47 -18.96 7.61
N ALA A 149 4.72 -18.08 8.24
CA ALA A 149 4.16 -18.27 9.57
C ALA A 149 2.93 -17.39 9.79
N GLU A 150 2.13 -17.74 10.78
CA GLU A 150 1.10 -16.82 11.28
C GLU A 150 1.76 -15.74 12.12
N ILE A 151 1.35 -14.49 11.89
CA ILE A 151 1.85 -13.34 12.62
C ILE A 151 0.68 -12.44 13.04
N ASP A 152 0.95 -11.57 14.01
CA ASP A 152 -0.02 -10.58 14.46
C ASP A 152 -0.13 -9.43 13.45
N GLU A 153 -1.36 -8.96 13.27
CA GLU A 153 -1.71 -7.88 12.39
C GLU A 153 -2.50 -6.82 13.17
N LEU A 154 -2.25 -5.56 12.92
CA LEU A 154 -3.03 -4.47 13.49
C LEU A 154 -4.10 -4.02 12.50
N VAL A 155 -5.28 -3.72 13.02
CA VAL A 155 -6.37 -3.09 12.27
C VAL A 155 -6.46 -1.65 12.75
N LEU A 156 -6.40 -0.70 11.81
CA LEU A 156 -6.47 0.72 12.09
C LEU A 156 -7.66 1.33 11.36
N ARG A 157 -8.18 2.42 11.90
CA ARG A 157 -9.36 3.07 11.36
C ARG A 157 -9.20 4.59 11.37
N LEU A 158 -9.66 5.20 10.29
CA LEU A 158 -9.80 6.66 10.15
C LEU A 158 -11.29 6.99 10.04
N ASP A 159 -11.80 7.73 11.01
CA ASP A 159 -13.18 8.22 11.02
C ASP A 159 -13.34 9.52 10.24
#